data_ec8cdaa59c2cf0bcf7d4f44ed998064f
#
_entry.id   ec8cdaa59c2cf0bcf7d4f44ed998064f
#
_cell.length_a   1.000
_cell.length_b   1.000
_cell.length_c   1.000
_cell.angle_alpha   90.00
_cell.angle_beta   90.00
_cell.angle_gamma   90.00
#
_symmetry.space_group_name_H-M   'P 1'
#
loop_
_entity.id
_entity.type
_entity.pdbx_description
1 polymer ?
#
loop_
_entity_poly.entity_id
_entity_poly.type
_entity_poly.pdbx_seq_one_letter_code
_entity_poly.pdbx_strand_id
1 'polypeptide(L)'
;DQFDAIFREGMALVERAAAYLDGPGRKEAKALAGSAAMLYASESMRLTTRLLELASWLMIRRSFKDGEITAEQLARKRERVRLTEPGRISHVRGFDTLPEGLQDLIKASFALNDRVVRLDLAMQVRVDEDQPDAVDGPPLASSVQAPVQTQLRRLERAFSARPKLRAVPTGS
;
A
#
# COMPACT_ATOMS: atom_id res chain seq x y z
N ASP A 1 -3.03 10.30 -20.66
CA ASP A 1 -3.39 9.11 -19.91
C ASP A 1 -3.31 9.42 -18.41
N GLN A 2 -4.30 8.91 -17.64
CA GLN A 2 -4.39 9.12 -16.16
C GLN A 2 -3.13 8.64 -15.45
N PHE A 3 -2.59 7.49 -15.86
CA PHE A 3 -1.36 6.94 -15.28
C PHE A 3 -0.17 7.89 -15.48
N ASP A 4 0.01 8.45 -16.69
CA ASP A 4 1.14 9.34 -16.98
C ASP A 4 1.08 10.64 -16.15
N ALA A 5 -0.13 11.13 -15.85
CA ALA A 5 -0.32 12.27 -14.96
C ALA A 5 0.11 11.95 -13.52
N ILE A 6 -0.34 10.79 -13.00
CA ILE A 6 0.01 10.31 -11.66
C ILE A 6 1.51 10.02 -11.56
N PHE A 7 2.11 9.44 -12.61
CA PHE A 7 3.55 9.17 -12.67
C PHE A 7 4.37 10.45 -12.55
N ARG A 8 4.06 11.47 -13.37
CA ARG A 8 4.76 12.76 -13.32
C ARG A 8 4.62 13.46 -11.97
N GLU A 9 3.41 13.47 -11.42
CA GLU A 9 3.15 14.04 -10.11
C GLU A 9 3.94 13.31 -9.00
N GLY A 10 3.98 11.97 -9.07
CA GLY A 10 4.72 11.15 -8.11
C GLY A 10 6.22 11.41 -8.15
N MET A 11 6.82 11.46 -9.35
CA MET A 11 8.24 11.77 -9.47
C MET A 11 8.56 13.19 -9.01
N ALA A 12 7.73 14.18 -9.35
CA ALA A 12 7.88 15.54 -8.89
C ALA A 12 7.75 15.66 -7.36
N LEU A 13 6.87 14.87 -6.72
CA LEU A 13 6.74 14.84 -5.27
C LEU A 13 7.98 14.24 -4.60
N VAL A 14 8.56 13.19 -5.16
CA VAL A 14 9.82 12.59 -4.68
C VAL A 14 10.94 13.61 -4.75
N GLU A 15 11.11 14.33 -5.86
CA GLU A 15 12.12 15.35 -6.03
C GLU A 15 11.95 16.52 -5.04
N ARG A 16 10.71 16.99 -4.87
CA ARG A 16 10.39 18.05 -3.89
C ARG A 16 10.70 17.63 -2.47
N ALA A 17 10.37 16.39 -2.10
CA ALA A 17 10.64 15.87 -0.76
C ALA A 17 12.16 15.74 -0.52
N ALA A 18 12.92 15.25 -1.48
CA ALA A 18 14.37 15.16 -1.39
C ALA A 18 15.00 16.55 -1.25
N ALA A 19 14.61 17.50 -2.09
CA ALA A 19 15.10 18.88 -2.03
C ALA A 19 14.78 19.58 -0.70
N TYR A 20 13.57 19.35 -0.17
CA TYR A 20 13.16 19.89 1.12
C TYR A 20 13.99 19.30 2.28
N LEU A 21 14.09 17.97 2.35
CA LEU A 21 14.79 17.28 3.45
C LEU A 21 16.29 17.57 3.47
N ASP A 22 16.92 17.74 2.31
CA ASP A 22 18.35 18.10 2.21
C ASP A 22 18.61 19.61 2.34
N GLY A 23 17.61 20.43 2.12
CA GLY A 23 17.69 21.88 2.13
C GLY A 23 17.01 22.55 3.33
N PRO A 24 15.84 23.21 3.10
CA PRO A 24 15.13 23.96 4.13
C PRO A 24 14.76 23.12 5.35
N GLY A 25 14.26 21.92 5.14
CA GLY A 25 13.83 21.01 6.21
C GLY A 25 14.97 20.63 7.15
N ARG A 26 16.18 20.50 6.64
CA ARG A 26 17.36 20.23 7.45
C ARG A 26 17.71 21.40 8.40
N LYS A 27 17.48 22.62 7.95
CA LYS A 27 17.67 23.83 8.77
C LYS A 27 16.59 23.94 9.83
N GLU A 28 15.34 23.71 9.44
CA GLU A 28 14.18 23.73 10.34
C GLU A 28 14.29 22.64 11.42
N ALA A 29 14.72 21.44 11.05
CA ALA A 29 14.94 20.33 11.99
C ALA A 29 15.94 20.67 13.10
N LYS A 30 17.00 21.43 12.77
CA LYS A 30 18.01 21.87 13.76
C LYS A 30 17.46 22.87 14.78
N ALA A 31 16.41 23.60 14.44
CA ALA A 31 15.72 24.54 15.32
C ALA A 31 14.71 23.85 16.26
N LEU A 32 14.35 22.61 15.99
CA LEU A 32 13.43 21.83 16.83
C LEU A 32 14.17 21.23 18.03
N ALA A 33 13.45 21.05 19.14
CA ALA A 33 13.97 20.43 20.34
C ALA A 33 12.96 19.43 20.93
N GLY A 34 13.44 18.51 21.77
CA GLY A 34 12.62 17.56 22.50
C GLY A 34 11.72 16.69 21.62
N SER A 35 10.45 16.62 21.98
CA SER A 35 9.46 15.78 21.29
C SER A 35 9.20 16.19 19.84
N ALA A 36 9.30 17.49 19.54
CA ALA A 36 9.14 18.00 18.17
C ALA A 36 10.25 17.53 17.24
N ALA A 37 11.51 17.52 17.71
CA ALA A 37 12.64 17.00 16.95
C ALA A 37 12.50 15.48 16.69
N MET A 38 12.07 14.70 17.67
CA MET A 38 11.82 13.27 17.50
C MET A 38 10.66 13.00 16.53
N LEU A 39 9.59 13.80 16.62
CA LEU A 39 8.47 13.70 15.71
C LEU A 39 8.89 14.02 14.28
N TYR A 40 9.67 15.09 14.07
CA TYR A 40 10.22 15.43 12.76
C TYR A 40 11.02 14.27 12.17
N ALA A 41 11.91 13.68 12.93
CA ALA A 41 12.74 12.57 12.47
C ALA A 41 11.88 11.36 12.06
N SER A 42 10.90 10.97 12.90
CA SER A 42 10.06 9.81 12.60
C SER A 42 9.11 10.06 11.42
N GLU A 43 8.51 11.25 11.31
CA GLU A 43 7.63 11.58 10.18
C GLU A 43 8.39 11.75 8.86
N SER A 44 9.61 12.27 8.90
CA SER A 44 10.50 12.31 7.73
C SER A 44 10.83 10.91 7.22
N MET A 45 11.13 9.97 8.11
CA MET A 45 11.37 8.56 7.74
C MET A 45 10.11 7.90 7.16
N ARG A 46 8.94 8.12 7.76
CA ARG A 46 7.67 7.60 7.26
C ARG A 46 7.32 8.18 5.88
N LEU A 47 7.53 9.47 5.69
CA LEU A 47 7.37 10.13 4.38
C LEU A 47 8.28 9.50 3.34
N THR A 48 9.57 9.35 3.65
CA THR A 48 10.55 8.75 2.74
C THR A 48 10.17 7.32 2.36
N THR A 49 9.80 6.49 3.33
CA THR A 49 9.36 5.10 3.09
C THR A 49 8.14 5.07 2.17
N ARG A 50 7.12 5.89 2.44
CA ARG A 50 5.91 5.96 1.61
C ARG A 50 6.24 6.39 0.17
N LEU A 51 7.10 7.39 0.01
CA LEU A 51 7.51 7.87 -1.32
C LEU A 51 8.31 6.81 -2.08
N LEU A 52 9.17 6.04 -1.41
CA LEU A 52 9.89 4.92 -2.03
C LEU A 52 8.94 3.82 -2.51
N GLU A 53 7.94 3.46 -1.72
CA GLU A 53 6.93 2.47 -2.11
C GLU A 53 6.08 2.96 -3.29
N LEU A 54 5.66 4.23 -3.27
CA LEU A 54 4.94 4.86 -4.37
C LEU A 54 5.79 4.90 -5.65
N ALA A 55 7.04 5.34 -5.56
CA ALA A 55 7.96 5.38 -6.69
C ALA A 55 8.19 3.97 -7.25
N SER A 56 8.37 2.97 -6.40
CA SER A 56 8.54 1.57 -6.81
C SER A 56 7.33 1.07 -7.60
N TRP A 57 6.12 1.32 -7.10
CA TRP A 57 4.89 0.96 -7.81
C TRP A 57 4.79 1.66 -9.17
N LEU A 58 5.04 2.97 -9.21
CA LEU A 58 4.98 3.78 -10.43
C LEU A 58 5.99 3.28 -11.49
N MET A 59 7.23 2.99 -11.07
CA MET A 59 8.26 2.48 -11.97
C MET A 59 7.94 1.10 -12.52
N ILE A 60 7.44 0.18 -11.68
CA ILE A 60 7.03 -1.16 -12.11
C ILE A 60 5.90 -1.07 -13.15
N ARG A 61 4.90 -0.23 -12.90
CA ARG A 61 3.78 -0.02 -13.84
C ARG A 61 4.25 0.66 -15.13
N ARG A 62 5.20 1.57 -15.05
CA ARG A 62 5.79 2.20 -16.23
C ARG A 62 6.51 1.19 -17.09
N SER A 63 7.39 0.37 -16.51
CA SER A 63 8.11 -0.69 -17.23
C SER A 63 7.15 -1.69 -17.90
N PHE A 64 6.02 -2.00 -17.28
CA PHE A 64 5.00 -2.84 -17.90
C PHE A 64 4.31 -2.14 -19.09
N LYS A 65 3.92 -0.87 -18.92
CA LYS A 65 3.31 -0.06 -19.98
C LYS A 65 4.24 0.08 -21.21
N ASP A 66 5.53 0.23 -20.97
CA ASP A 66 6.56 0.38 -22.00
C ASP A 66 6.99 -0.99 -22.61
N GLY A 67 6.40 -2.11 -22.14
CA GLY A 67 6.66 -3.46 -22.65
C GLY A 67 8.00 -4.06 -22.23
N GLU A 68 8.66 -3.47 -21.22
CA GLU A 68 9.96 -3.95 -20.71
C GLU A 68 9.82 -5.19 -19.82
N ILE A 69 8.66 -5.38 -19.20
CA ILE A 69 8.37 -6.52 -18.33
C ILE A 69 7.04 -7.18 -18.72
N THR A 70 6.95 -8.50 -18.48
CA THR A 70 5.75 -9.30 -18.72
C THR A 70 4.72 -9.13 -17.59
N ALA A 71 3.46 -9.53 -17.84
CA ALA A 71 2.40 -9.52 -16.83
C ALA A 71 2.76 -10.38 -15.60
N GLU A 72 3.42 -11.52 -15.81
CA GLU A 72 3.89 -12.38 -14.72
C GLU A 72 4.97 -11.69 -13.86
N GLN A 73 5.92 -11.02 -14.52
CA GLN A 73 6.96 -10.24 -13.82
C GLN A 73 6.35 -9.04 -13.07
N LEU A 74 5.34 -8.40 -13.66
CA LEU A 74 4.59 -7.33 -13.00
C LEU A 74 3.95 -7.84 -11.71
N ALA A 75 3.22 -8.97 -11.75
CA ALA A 75 2.57 -9.55 -10.59
C ALA A 75 3.56 -9.84 -9.46
N ARG A 76 4.67 -10.51 -9.77
CA ARG A 76 5.74 -10.82 -8.80
C ARG A 76 6.38 -9.57 -8.18
N LYS A 77 6.62 -8.53 -8.99
CA LYS A 77 7.20 -7.27 -8.50
C LYS A 77 6.19 -6.50 -7.66
N ARG A 78 4.90 -6.52 -8.05
CA ARG A 78 3.81 -5.84 -7.33
C ARG A 78 3.61 -6.40 -5.92
N GLU A 79 3.73 -7.71 -5.72
CA GLU A 79 3.61 -8.36 -4.40
C GLU A 79 4.62 -7.84 -3.38
N ARG A 80 5.78 -7.35 -3.83
CA ARG A 80 6.84 -6.82 -2.97
C ARG A 80 6.63 -5.37 -2.56
N VAL A 81 5.73 -4.64 -3.24
CA VAL A 81 5.44 -3.24 -2.94
C VAL A 81 4.29 -3.16 -1.96
N ARG A 82 4.52 -2.49 -0.83
CA ARG A 82 3.53 -2.27 0.22
C ARG A 82 3.00 -0.84 0.16
N LEU A 83 1.90 -0.65 -0.54
CA LEU A 83 1.21 0.63 -0.52
C LEU A 83 0.55 0.85 0.84
N THR A 84 0.59 2.09 1.34
CA THR A 84 -0.10 2.47 2.58
C THR A 84 -1.62 2.34 2.37
N GLU A 85 -2.33 1.81 3.36
CA GLU A 85 -3.80 1.74 3.29
C GLU A 85 -4.40 3.15 3.12
N PRO A 86 -5.40 3.31 2.22
CA PRO A 86 -6.02 4.60 1.98
C PRO A 86 -6.81 5.10 3.18
N GLY A 87 -6.88 6.42 3.34
CA GLY A 87 -7.89 7.07 4.14
C GLY A 87 -7.56 7.42 5.58
N ARG A 88 -6.31 7.28 6.04
CA ARG A 88 -5.93 7.81 7.36
C ARG A 88 -4.62 8.57 7.30
N ILE A 89 -4.74 9.89 7.20
CA ILE A 89 -3.78 10.75 7.91
C ILE A 89 -4.04 10.41 9.36
N SER A 90 -3.29 9.45 9.95
CA SER A 90 -3.38 9.21 11.38
C SER A 90 -3.08 10.55 12.03
N HIS A 91 -3.99 11.01 12.91
CA HIS A 91 -3.77 12.20 13.73
C HIS A 91 -2.56 11.92 14.61
N VAL A 92 -1.38 12.17 14.05
CA VAL A 92 -0.14 12.11 14.80
C VAL A 92 -0.21 13.23 15.82
N ARG A 93 -0.16 12.87 17.08
CA ARG A 93 -0.18 13.83 18.17
C ARG A 93 1.00 14.80 18.00
N GLY A 94 0.71 16.09 17.92
CA GLY A 94 1.72 17.12 17.71
C GLY A 94 2.07 17.36 16.23
N PHE A 95 1.28 16.87 15.28
CA PHE A 95 1.52 17.09 13.84
C PHE A 95 1.61 18.57 13.47
N ASP A 96 0.85 19.41 14.15
CA ASP A 96 0.83 20.87 14.02
C ASP A 96 2.13 21.55 14.50
N THR A 97 2.97 20.85 15.28
CA THR A 97 4.30 21.34 15.70
C THR A 97 5.39 21.10 14.67
N LEU A 98 5.09 20.32 13.63
CA LEU A 98 6.02 20.09 12.52
C LEU A 98 6.12 21.33 11.62
N PRO A 99 7.27 21.56 10.98
CA PRO A 99 7.41 22.58 9.97
C PRO A 99 6.36 22.43 8.86
N GLU A 100 5.80 23.54 8.39
CA GLU A 100 4.73 23.56 7.39
C GLU A 100 5.12 22.81 6.10
N GLY A 101 6.34 23.00 5.64
CA GLY A 101 6.87 22.31 4.47
C GLY A 101 6.84 20.78 4.60
N LEU A 102 7.13 20.23 5.79
CA LEU A 102 7.02 18.80 6.06
C LEU A 102 5.55 18.35 6.11
N GLN A 103 4.69 19.12 6.78
CA GLN A 103 3.26 18.83 6.83
C GLN A 103 2.64 18.72 5.43
N ASP A 104 2.97 19.66 4.54
CA ASP A 104 2.44 19.69 3.18
C ASP A 104 2.92 18.51 2.33
N LEU A 105 4.19 18.13 2.46
CA LEU A 105 4.72 16.94 1.80
C LEU A 105 4.05 15.66 2.29
N ILE A 106 3.81 15.53 3.59
CA ILE A 106 3.09 14.40 4.18
C ILE A 106 1.66 14.32 3.63
N LYS A 107 0.91 15.43 3.63
CA LYS A 107 -0.46 15.51 3.09
C LYS A 107 -0.49 15.12 1.61
N ALA A 108 0.43 15.70 0.81
CA ALA A 108 0.54 15.41 -0.62
C ALA A 108 0.86 13.92 -0.87
N SER A 109 1.72 13.30 -0.05
CA SER A 109 2.08 11.89 -0.19
C SER A 109 0.89 10.96 0.09
N PHE A 110 0.04 11.28 1.07
CA PHE A 110 -1.19 10.52 1.33
C PHE A 110 -2.21 10.68 0.20
N ALA A 111 -2.43 11.90 -0.29
CA ALA A 111 -3.34 12.14 -1.40
C ALA A 111 -2.92 11.40 -2.67
N LEU A 112 -1.61 11.36 -2.97
CA LEU A 112 -1.08 10.58 -4.08
C LEU A 112 -1.25 9.07 -3.84
N ASN A 113 -0.95 8.59 -2.64
CA ASN A 113 -1.09 7.19 -2.26
C ASN A 113 -2.53 6.70 -2.46
N ASP A 114 -3.53 7.46 -2.02
CA ASP A 114 -4.95 7.10 -2.17
C ASP A 114 -5.35 6.98 -3.65
N ARG A 115 -4.79 7.83 -4.50
CA ARG A 115 -5.01 7.77 -5.96
C ARG A 115 -4.34 6.56 -6.59
N VAL A 116 -3.11 6.26 -6.16
CA VAL A 116 -2.35 5.08 -6.63
C VAL A 116 -3.05 3.78 -6.22
N VAL A 117 -3.50 3.68 -4.96
CA VAL A 117 -4.22 2.48 -4.48
C VAL A 117 -5.51 2.26 -5.27
N ARG A 118 -6.29 3.33 -5.52
CA ARG A 118 -7.51 3.21 -6.34
C ARG A 118 -7.20 2.76 -7.77
N LEU A 119 -6.13 3.28 -8.35
CA LEU A 119 -5.71 2.88 -9.69
C LEU A 119 -5.21 1.44 -9.72
N ASP A 120 -4.47 1.01 -8.72
CA ASP A 120 -3.98 -0.36 -8.59
C ASP A 120 -5.14 -1.36 -8.51
N LEU A 121 -6.13 -1.10 -7.66
CA LEU A 121 -7.34 -1.91 -7.55
C LEU A 121 -8.12 -1.99 -8.87
N ALA A 122 -8.31 -0.86 -9.54
CA ALA A 122 -9.01 -0.82 -10.83
C ALA A 122 -8.28 -1.61 -11.93
N MET A 123 -6.94 -1.66 -11.88
CA MET A 123 -6.14 -2.44 -12.83
C MET A 123 -6.17 -3.94 -12.51
N GLN A 124 -6.26 -4.33 -11.23
CA GLN A 124 -6.38 -5.74 -10.84
C GLN A 124 -7.70 -6.35 -11.31
N VAL A 125 -8.81 -5.65 -11.14
CA VAL A 125 -10.14 -6.10 -11.60
C VAL A 125 -10.16 -6.35 -13.12
N ARG A 126 -9.50 -5.52 -13.92
CA ARG A 126 -9.45 -5.71 -15.38
C ARG A 126 -8.62 -6.91 -15.81
N VAL A 127 -7.60 -7.28 -15.05
CA VAL A 127 -6.78 -8.48 -15.37
C VAL A 127 -7.58 -9.75 -15.12
N ASP A 128 -8.44 -9.76 -14.10
CA ASP A 128 -9.31 -10.90 -13.80
C ASP A 128 -10.46 -11.06 -14.82
N GLU A 129 -10.92 -9.95 -15.43
CA GLU A 129 -11.95 -9.97 -16.48
C GLU A 129 -11.41 -10.36 -17.87
N ASP A 130 -10.13 -10.10 -18.15
CA ASP A 130 -9.47 -10.36 -19.45
C ASP A 130 -8.82 -11.76 -19.53
N GLN A 131 -8.99 -12.62 -18.51
CA GLN A 131 -8.56 -14.00 -18.57
C GLN A 131 -9.69 -14.80 -19.22
N PRO A 132 -9.60 -15.14 -20.54
CA PRO A 132 -10.60 -16.00 -21.16
C PRO A 132 -10.55 -17.33 -20.46
N ASP A 133 -11.71 -17.77 -19.93
CA ASP A 133 -11.94 -19.11 -19.45
C ASP A 133 -11.42 -20.10 -20.50
N ALA A 134 -10.26 -20.69 -20.24
CA ALA A 134 -9.83 -21.89 -20.94
C ALA A 134 -10.70 -23.05 -20.44
N VAL A 135 -11.94 -23.10 -20.93
CA VAL A 135 -12.82 -24.25 -20.74
C VAL A 135 -13.02 -24.90 -22.09
N ASP A 136 -12.14 -25.85 -22.39
CA ASP A 136 -12.47 -26.94 -23.30
C ASP A 136 -12.98 -28.11 -22.44
N GLY A 137 -14.30 -28.23 -22.32
CA GLY A 137 -14.99 -29.29 -21.63
C GLY A 137 -16.50 -29.12 -21.72
N PRO A 138 -17.29 -30.19 -21.94
CA PRO A 138 -18.71 -30.11 -22.25
C PRO A 138 -19.57 -29.62 -21.08
N PRO A 139 -20.75 -29.02 -21.33
CA PRO A 139 -21.54 -28.33 -20.32
C PRO A 139 -22.23 -29.29 -19.37
N LEU A 140 -21.84 -29.25 -18.10
CA LEU A 140 -22.63 -29.80 -17.01
C LEU A 140 -23.15 -28.67 -16.13
N ALA A 141 -24.46 -28.59 -16.04
CA ALA A 141 -25.22 -27.67 -15.24
C ALA A 141 -24.81 -27.70 -13.76
N SER A 142 -24.94 -26.55 -13.10
CA SER A 142 -24.90 -26.35 -11.64
C SER A 142 -23.53 -26.05 -11.05
N SER A 143 -23.11 -24.76 -11.03
CA SER A 143 -22.08 -24.33 -10.08
C SER A 143 -22.07 -22.83 -9.74
N VAL A 144 -23.22 -22.26 -9.38
CA VAL A 144 -23.24 -20.93 -8.74
C VAL A 144 -22.93 -21.00 -7.23
N GLN A 145 -22.66 -22.19 -6.68
CA GLN A 145 -22.47 -22.40 -5.23
C GLN A 145 -21.01 -22.67 -4.78
N ALA A 146 -20.05 -22.77 -5.70
CA ALA A 146 -18.67 -23.16 -5.37
C ALA A 146 -17.85 -22.12 -4.56
N PRO A 147 -17.95 -20.80 -4.78
CA PRO A 147 -17.13 -19.84 -4.02
C PRO A 147 -17.54 -19.73 -2.55
N VAL A 148 -18.83 -19.81 -2.25
CA VAL A 148 -19.35 -19.67 -0.88
C VAL A 148 -19.01 -20.89 -0.01
N GLN A 149 -19.08 -22.09 -0.56
CA GLN A 149 -18.74 -23.33 0.16
C GLN A 149 -17.23 -23.42 0.48
N THR A 150 -16.38 -22.89 -0.38
CA THR A 150 -14.93 -22.85 -0.12
C THR A 150 -14.59 -21.87 1.00
N GLN A 151 -15.26 -20.73 1.08
CA GLN A 151 -15.11 -19.78 2.17
C GLN A 151 -15.65 -20.31 3.49
N LEU A 152 -16.80 -20.99 3.49
CA LEU A 152 -17.36 -21.64 4.67
C LEU A 152 -16.44 -22.73 5.23
N ARG A 153 -15.83 -23.58 4.40
CA ARG A 153 -14.84 -24.58 4.83
C ARG A 153 -13.57 -23.96 5.43
N ARG A 154 -13.15 -22.79 4.95
CA ARG A 154 -12.03 -22.05 5.54
C ARG A 154 -12.37 -21.52 6.93
N LEU A 155 -13.57 -21.00 7.13
CA LEU A 155 -14.06 -20.54 8.41
C LEU A 155 -14.23 -21.68 9.40
N GLU A 156 -14.81 -22.81 8.99
CA GLU A 156 -14.96 -24.00 9.83
C GLU A 156 -13.61 -24.55 10.32
N ARG A 157 -12.58 -24.59 9.48
CA ARG A 157 -11.22 -24.98 9.90
C ARG A 157 -10.62 -24.01 10.89
N ALA A 158 -10.81 -22.70 10.70
CA ALA A 158 -10.31 -21.70 11.62
C ALA A 158 -10.97 -21.77 13.02
N PHE A 159 -12.25 -22.13 13.07
CA PHE A 159 -13.00 -22.28 14.34
C PHE A 159 -12.84 -23.66 15.00
N SER A 160 -12.53 -24.72 14.23
CA SER A 160 -12.29 -26.07 14.78
C SER A 160 -10.90 -26.22 15.39
N ALA A 161 -9.99 -25.30 15.18
CA ALA A 161 -8.62 -25.30 15.71
C ALA A 161 -8.51 -24.67 17.13
N ARG A 162 -9.58 -24.61 17.92
CA ARG A 162 -9.48 -24.19 19.31
C ARG A 162 -8.78 -25.29 20.13
N PRO A 163 -7.66 -25.00 20.82
CA PRO A 163 -7.04 -25.96 21.71
C PRO A 163 -7.97 -26.23 22.89
N LYS A 164 -8.27 -27.52 23.14
CA LYS A 164 -8.97 -27.99 24.34
C LYS A 164 -8.18 -27.54 25.56
N LEU A 165 -8.74 -26.65 26.36
CA LEU A 165 -8.21 -26.29 27.65
C LEU A 165 -8.12 -27.59 28.52
N ARG A 166 -6.89 -27.98 28.83
CA ARG A 166 -6.55 -29.12 29.68
C ARG A 166 -7.04 -28.79 31.08
N ALA A 167 -7.99 -29.54 31.57
CA ALA A 167 -8.45 -29.48 32.94
C ALA A 167 -7.29 -29.81 33.91
N VAL A 168 -7.05 -28.92 34.88
CA VAL A 168 -6.10 -29.13 35.97
C VAL A 168 -6.80 -30.06 36.98
N PRO A 169 -6.19 -31.20 37.37
CA PRO A 169 -6.74 -32.00 38.45
C PRO A 169 -6.44 -31.31 39.79
N THR A 170 -7.48 -30.98 40.54
CA THR A 170 -7.41 -30.66 41.97
C THR A 170 -7.12 -31.95 42.72
N GLY A 171 -5.92 -32.07 43.25
CA GLY A 171 -5.54 -33.12 44.19
C GLY A 171 -5.72 -32.64 45.63
N SER A 172 -6.29 -33.53 46.46
CA SER A 172 -6.45 -33.43 47.89
C SER A 172 -5.14 -33.35 48.64
#